data_c84aaf17527f8e022d8399e3b0f736f1
#
_entry.id   c84aaf17527f8e022d8399e3b0f736f1
#
_cell.length_a   1.000
_cell.length_b   1.000
_cell.length_c   1.000
_cell.angle_alpha   90.00
_cell.angle_beta   90.00
_cell.angle_gamma   90.00
#
_symmetry.space_group_name_H-M   'P 1'
#
loop_
_entity.id
_entity.type
_entity.pdbx_description
1 polymer ?
#
loop_
_entity_poly.entity_id
_entity_poly.type
_entity_poly.pdbx_seq_one_letter_code
_entity_poly.pdbx_strand_id
1 'polypeptide(L)'
;MSPIPKRFLGSSLVSSIGFGVMGIPGGYGAIESDEERFKVLDVAYASGCTFWDTANIYGDSEELIGKWLAKNPEKRQHIFLASKSSLTVRMVPKTPIEKTVSAMAELVEAGKVKYLGLSDCTPSGLERAHFIHPISALQIEYSPLFQAPANLLAKAKSLGVKIIAYSPLGRGILTGQIKSLDDLEEGDFRRTVPEFAEENFQKITALADKIGAVGKKHRATPGQTTLAWILVQGDDFFAIPGTKKVKYMNDSENVGAADIKLTPEEVAEITQAAHEADAGIPGDMYGTG
;
A
#
# COMPACT_ATOMS: atom_id res chain seq x y z
N MET A 1 -21.09 5.56 -11.25
CA MET A 1 -19.80 5.43 -10.53
C MET A 1 -18.74 6.16 -11.33
N SER A 2 -18.01 7.07 -10.72
CA SER A 2 -16.83 7.65 -11.38
C SER A 2 -15.74 6.58 -11.47
N PRO A 3 -15.07 6.41 -12.62
CA PRO A 3 -13.94 5.48 -12.69
C PRO A 3 -12.82 5.96 -11.76
N ILE A 4 -12.13 5.02 -11.12
CA ILE A 4 -10.95 5.36 -10.29
C ILE A 4 -10.00 6.24 -11.12
N PRO A 5 -9.58 7.40 -10.62
CA PRO A 5 -8.59 8.23 -11.29
C PRO A 5 -7.34 7.42 -11.59
N LYS A 6 -6.82 7.58 -12.79
CA LYS A 6 -5.60 6.89 -13.21
C LYS A 6 -4.41 7.86 -13.20
N ARG A 7 -3.24 7.33 -12.84
CA ARG A 7 -1.98 8.06 -12.80
C ARG A 7 -0.91 7.29 -13.56
N PHE A 8 0.09 7.98 -14.08
CA PHE A 8 1.20 7.32 -14.77
C PHE A 8 2.17 6.68 -13.79
N LEU A 9 2.44 5.37 -14.01
CA LEU A 9 3.53 4.63 -13.41
C LEU A 9 4.43 4.15 -14.57
N GLY A 10 5.61 4.75 -14.70
CA GLY A 10 6.36 4.67 -15.94
C GLY A 10 5.51 5.25 -17.10
N SER A 11 5.39 4.51 -18.21
CA SER A 11 4.52 4.87 -19.34
C SER A 11 3.11 4.26 -19.27
N SER A 12 2.79 3.51 -18.21
CA SER A 12 1.49 2.85 -18.03
C SER A 12 0.55 3.71 -17.19
N LEU A 13 -0.71 3.79 -17.62
CA LEU A 13 -1.78 4.47 -16.91
C LEU A 13 -2.50 3.45 -16.01
N VAL A 14 -2.38 3.60 -14.69
CA VAL A 14 -2.89 2.65 -13.69
C VAL A 14 -3.79 3.34 -12.67
N SER A 15 -4.70 2.59 -12.03
CA SER A 15 -5.58 3.13 -10.99
C SER A 15 -4.76 3.68 -9.81
N SER A 16 -5.11 4.88 -9.32
CA SER A 16 -4.43 5.53 -8.19
C SER A 16 -4.62 4.80 -6.87
N ILE A 17 -5.71 4.04 -6.77
CA ILE A 17 -5.93 3.05 -5.72
C ILE A 17 -5.73 1.67 -6.34
N GLY A 18 -4.78 0.94 -5.80
CA GLY A 18 -4.48 -0.44 -6.17
C GLY A 18 -5.03 -1.42 -5.14
N PHE A 19 -4.75 -2.69 -5.35
CA PHE A 19 -5.15 -3.79 -4.49
C PHE A 19 -3.93 -4.54 -3.95
N GLY A 20 -3.66 -4.41 -2.64
CA GLY A 20 -2.66 -5.19 -1.93
C GLY A 20 -3.18 -6.59 -1.64
N VAL A 21 -2.57 -7.61 -2.26
CA VAL A 21 -3.07 -9.00 -2.17
C VAL A 21 -2.56 -9.74 -0.93
N MET A 22 -1.62 -9.19 -0.17
CA MET A 22 -0.98 -9.83 0.98
C MET A 22 -1.97 -10.47 1.98
N GLY A 23 -3.12 -9.87 2.20
CA GLY A 23 -4.10 -10.35 3.16
C GLY A 23 -4.90 -11.59 2.70
N ILE A 24 -4.95 -11.88 1.40
CA ILE A 24 -5.77 -12.97 0.85
C ILE A 24 -5.23 -14.35 1.21
N PRO A 25 -3.91 -14.63 1.10
CA PRO A 25 -3.35 -15.94 1.41
C PRO A 25 -3.12 -16.18 2.92
N GLY A 26 -3.58 -15.29 3.78
CA GLY A 26 -3.36 -15.37 5.22
C GLY A 26 -2.73 -14.08 5.75
N GLY A 27 -2.15 -14.13 6.95
CA GLY A 27 -1.54 -12.96 7.62
C GLY A 27 -2.51 -12.23 8.56
N TYR A 28 -3.79 -12.18 8.22
CA TYR A 28 -4.84 -11.63 9.08
C TYR A 28 -6.01 -12.64 9.20
N GLY A 29 -5.87 -13.61 10.12
CA GLY A 29 -6.87 -14.65 10.37
C GLY A 29 -6.90 -15.76 9.30
N ALA A 30 -7.96 -16.60 9.29
CA ALA A 30 -8.08 -17.80 8.46
C ALA A 30 -8.02 -17.51 6.94
N ILE A 31 -7.52 -18.50 6.19
CA ILE A 31 -7.51 -18.49 4.72
C ILE A 31 -8.86 -19.03 4.24
N GLU A 32 -9.53 -18.28 3.39
CA GLU A 32 -10.79 -18.64 2.76
C GLU A 32 -10.57 -19.61 1.57
N SER A 33 -11.64 -20.23 1.06
CA SER A 33 -11.57 -21.05 -0.14
C SER A 33 -11.18 -20.21 -1.38
N ASP A 34 -10.66 -20.87 -2.43
CA ASP A 34 -10.33 -20.19 -3.69
C ASP A 34 -11.54 -19.47 -4.29
N GLU A 35 -12.74 -20.05 -4.16
CA GLU A 35 -13.98 -19.44 -4.64
C GLU A 35 -14.29 -18.11 -3.96
N GLU A 36 -14.12 -18.04 -2.64
CA GLU A 36 -14.35 -16.79 -1.90
C GLU A 36 -13.25 -15.77 -2.21
N ARG A 37 -12.00 -16.21 -2.30
CA ARG A 37 -10.88 -15.35 -2.67
C ARG A 37 -11.02 -14.79 -4.09
N PHE A 38 -11.53 -15.58 -5.05
CA PHE A 38 -11.81 -15.11 -6.41
C PHE A 38 -12.89 -14.03 -6.44
N LYS A 39 -13.90 -14.07 -5.58
CA LYS A 39 -14.91 -13.00 -5.49
C LYS A 39 -14.29 -11.65 -5.17
N VAL A 40 -13.23 -11.62 -4.34
CA VAL A 40 -12.52 -10.37 -4.02
C VAL A 40 -11.77 -9.86 -5.26
N LEU A 41 -11.11 -10.74 -6.02
CA LEU A 41 -10.44 -10.39 -7.27
C LEU A 41 -11.44 -9.91 -8.34
N ASP A 42 -12.61 -10.57 -8.45
CA ASP A 42 -13.69 -10.16 -9.36
C ASP A 42 -14.19 -8.77 -9.05
N VAL A 43 -14.43 -8.46 -7.77
CA VAL A 43 -14.91 -7.13 -7.35
C VAL A 43 -13.81 -6.09 -7.54
N ALA A 44 -12.55 -6.38 -7.23
CA ALA A 44 -11.43 -5.49 -7.49
C ALA A 44 -11.37 -5.09 -8.98
N TYR A 45 -11.46 -6.08 -9.87
CA TYR A 45 -11.47 -5.83 -11.31
C TYR A 45 -12.71 -5.04 -11.75
N ALA A 46 -13.90 -5.46 -11.31
CA ALA A 46 -15.17 -4.81 -11.67
C ALA A 46 -15.28 -3.35 -11.21
N SER A 47 -14.66 -3.02 -10.07
CA SER A 47 -14.57 -1.65 -9.55
C SER A 47 -13.50 -0.80 -10.25
N GLY A 48 -12.81 -1.33 -11.27
CA GLY A 48 -11.76 -0.62 -11.99
C GLY A 48 -10.42 -0.53 -11.23
N CYS A 49 -10.28 -1.23 -10.11
CA CYS A 49 -9.02 -1.37 -9.39
C CYS A 49 -8.13 -2.37 -10.14
N THR A 50 -7.34 -1.85 -11.08
CA THR A 50 -6.54 -2.66 -12.01
C THR A 50 -5.05 -2.69 -11.70
N PHE A 51 -4.60 -2.00 -10.66
CA PHE A 51 -3.25 -2.09 -10.11
C PHE A 51 -3.24 -3.10 -8.97
N TRP A 52 -2.69 -4.30 -9.18
CA TRP A 52 -2.60 -5.36 -8.19
C TRP A 52 -1.16 -5.55 -7.73
N ASP A 53 -0.96 -5.59 -6.41
CA ASP A 53 0.36 -5.73 -5.79
C ASP A 53 0.42 -7.01 -4.97
N THR A 54 1.38 -7.86 -5.30
CA THR A 54 1.66 -9.13 -4.63
C THR A 54 3.16 -9.29 -4.35
N ALA A 55 3.56 -10.46 -3.83
CA ALA A 55 4.96 -10.86 -3.67
C ALA A 55 5.06 -12.38 -3.57
N ASN A 56 6.21 -12.94 -3.93
CA ASN A 56 6.47 -14.38 -3.84
C ASN A 56 6.44 -14.93 -2.41
N ILE A 57 6.59 -14.06 -1.40
CA ILE A 57 6.53 -14.43 0.02
C ILE A 57 5.11 -14.40 0.60
N TYR A 58 4.10 -13.98 -0.18
CA TYR A 58 2.72 -13.91 0.28
C TYR A 58 1.99 -15.23 0.03
N GLY A 59 2.46 -16.31 0.65
CA GLY A 59 1.86 -17.63 0.52
C GLY A 59 1.59 -18.03 -0.93
N ASP A 60 0.37 -18.39 -1.25
CA ASP A 60 -0.07 -18.81 -2.58
C ASP A 60 -0.62 -17.68 -3.46
N SER A 61 -0.41 -16.40 -3.09
CA SER A 61 -1.06 -15.26 -3.76
C SER A 61 -0.77 -15.16 -5.26
N GLU A 62 0.46 -15.43 -5.68
CA GLU A 62 0.81 -15.42 -7.11
C GLU A 62 0.13 -16.56 -7.88
N GLU A 63 0.06 -17.75 -7.26
CA GLU A 63 -0.65 -18.91 -7.80
C GLU A 63 -2.15 -18.63 -7.90
N LEU A 64 -2.75 -18.05 -6.86
CA LEU A 64 -4.16 -17.66 -6.83
C LEU A 64 -4.49 -16.68 -7.97
N ILE A 65 -3.69 -15.63 -8.13
CA ILE A 65 -3.84 -14.68 -9.25
C ILE A 65 -3.69 -15.40 -10.58
N GLY A 66 -2.71 -16.30 -10.71
CA GLY A 66 -2.50 -17.11 -11.90
C GLY A 66 -3.72 -17.98 -12.25
N LYS A 67 -4.30 -18.67 -11.27
CA LYS A 67 -5.53 -19.46 -11.44
C LYS A 67 -6.71 -18.58 -11.87
N TRP A 68 -6.85 -17.40 -11.27
CA TRP A 68 -7.91 -16.47 -11.63
C TRP A 68 -7.74 -15.94 -13.06
N LEU A 69 -6.51 -15.57 -13.45
CA LEU A 69 -6.21 -15.12 -14.82
C LEU A 69 -6.39 -16.24 -15.86
N ALA A 70 -6.09 -17.49 -15.51
CA ALA A 70 -6.36 -18.64 -16.39
C ALA A 70 -7.86 -18.81 -16.68
N LYS A 71 -8.72 -18.46 -15.73
CA LYS A 71 -10.20 -18.44 -15.92
C LYS A 71 -10.69 -17.17 -16.63
N ASN A 72 -9.88 -16.09 -16.68
CA ASN A 72 -10.23 -14.79 -17.22
C ASN A 72 -9.08 -14.21 -18.08
N PRO A 73 -8.62 -14.93 -19.13
CA PRO A 73 -7.44 -14.56 -19.90
C PRO A 73 -7.54 -13.17 -20.56
N GLU A 74 -8.74 -12.76 -20.95
CA GLU A 74 -9.02 -11.46 -21.56
C GLU A 74 -8.79 -10.29 -20.60
N LYS A 75 -8.87 -10.53 -19.29
CA LYS A 75 -8.67 -9.48 -18.26
C LYS A 75 -7.19 -9.18 -18.01
N ARG A 76 -6.26 -10.10 -18.36
CA ARG A 76 -4.82 -9.91 -18.09
C ARG A 76 -4.26 -8.60 -18.66
N GLN A 77 -4.67 -8.22 -19.85
CA GLN A 77 -4.22 -7.01 -20.52
C GLN A 77 -4.62 -5.71 -19.80
N HIS A 78 -5.64 -5.75 -18.96
CA HIS A 78 -6.14 -4.60 -18.22
C HIS A 78 -5.48 -4.46 -16.84
N ILE A 79 -4.83 -5.52 -16.35
CA ILE A 79 -4.25 -5.54 -15.00
C ILE A 79 -2.78 -5.17 -15.05
N PHE A 80 -2.42 -4.13 -14.32
CA PHE A 80 -1.04 -3.83 -13.98
C PHE A 80 -0.69 -4.65 -12.73
N LEU A 81 0.12 -5.70 -12.92
CA LEU A 81 0.53 -6.59 -11.86
C LEU A 81 1.94 -6.24 -11.40
N ALA A 82 2.09 -5.86 -10.15
CA ALA A 82 3.36 -5.74 -9.47
C ALA A 82 3.59 -6.97 -8.58
N SER A 83 4.77 -7.56 -8.65
CA SER A 83 5.22 -8.57 -7.71
C SER A 83 6.61 -8.22 -7.19
N LYS A 84 6.97 -8.78 -6.06
CA LYS A 84 8.24 -8.56 -5.40
C LYS A 84 8.98 -9.89 -5.26
N SER A 85 10.24 -9.93 -5.66
CA SER A 85 11.11 -11.05 -5.34
C SER A 85 11.72 -10.79 -3.98
N SER A 86 11.29 -11.56 -3.04
CA SER A 86 11.78 -11.88 -1.71
C SER A 86 12.54 -10.81 -0.87
N LEU A 87 12.33 -10.91 0.42
CA LEU A 87 13.18 -10.50 1.54
C LEU A 87 14.70 -10.70 1.32
N THR A 88 15.12 -11.44 0.30
CA THR A 88 16.53 -11.81 0.08
C THR A 88 17.43 -10.60 -0.13
N VAL A 89 16.95 -9.55 -0.78
CA VAL A 89 17.73 -8.32 -0.97
C VAL A 89 17.90 -7.57 0.38
N ARG A 90 16.90 -7.66 1.23
CA ARG A 90 16.89 -7.04 2.57
C ARG A 90 17.65 -7.87 3.61
N MET A 91 17.61 -9.21 3.48
CA MET A 91 18.26 -10.15 4.41
C MET A 91 19.73 -10.47 4.05
N VAL A 92 20.23 -10.01 2.91
CA VAL A 92 21.65 -10.16 2.53
C VAL A 92 22.32 -8.78 2.47
N PRO A 93 22.71 -8.22 3.64
CA PRO A 93 23.33 -6.89 3.71
C PRO A 93 24.62 -6.75 2.88
N LYS A 94 25.14 -7.87 2.38
CA LYS A 94 26.40 -7.94 1.63
C LYS A 94 26.26 -7.79 0.11
N THR A 95 25.04 -7.80 -0.44
CA THR A 95 24.86 -7.63 -1.89
C THR A 95 24.63 -6.14 -2.19
N PRO A 96 25.55 -5.47 -2.87
CA PRO A 96 25.34 -4.10 -3.30
C PRO A 96 24.09 -3.96 -4.17
N ILE A 97 23.32 -2.88 -3.96
CA ILE A 97 22.07 -2.62 -4.69
C ILE A 97 22.28 -2.61 -6.20
N GLU A 98 23.46 -2.17 -6.64
CA GLU A 98 23.83 -2.13 -8.06
C GLU A 98 23.79 -3.51 -8.69
N LYS A 99 24.33 -4.55 -8.03
CA LYS A 99 24.29 -5.93 -8.53
C LYS A 99 22.86 -6.46 -8.68
N THR A 100 22.03 -6.16 -7.68
CA THR A 100 20.63 -6.55 -7.70
C THR A 100 19.89 -5.88 -8.84
N VAL A 101 20.03 -4.56 -8.97
CA VAL A 101 19.36 -3.80 -10.03
C VAL A 101 19.88 -4.18 -11.42
N SER A 102 21.19 -4.47 -11.57
CA SER A 102 21.72 -4.97 -12.84
C SER A 102 21.08 -6.30 -13.26
N ALA A 103 20.96 -7.25 -12.33
CA ALA A 103 20.29 -8.52 -12.61
C ALA A 103 18.79 -8.37 -12.94
N MET A 104 18.11 -7.41 -12.28
CA MET A 104 16.71 -7.08 -12.58
C MET A 104 16.58 -6.40 -13.95
N ALA A 105 17.53 -5.56 -14.34
CA ALA A 105 17.56 -4.89 -15.64
C ALA A 105 17.60 -5.89 -16.81
N GLU A 106 18.33 -7.00 -16.64
CA GLU A 106 18.34 -8.10 -17.63
C GLU A 106 16.93 -8.67 -17.90
N LEU A 107 16.07 -8.68 -16.88
CA LEU A 107 14.68 -9.13 -17.04
C LEU A 107 13.84 -8.11 -17.82
N VAL A 108 14.17 -6.82 -17.70
CA VAL A 108 13.52 -5.76 -18.49
C VAL A 108 13.98 -5.87 -19.95
N GLU A 109 15.27 -6.03 -20.19
CA GLU A 109 15.83 -6.23 -21.53
C GLU A 109 15.28 -7.47 -22.23
N ALA A 110 15.07 -8.55 -21.44
CA ALA A 110 14.44 -9.78 -21.92
C ALA A 110 12.91 -9.66 -22.13
N GLY A 111 12.31 -8.48 -21.86
CA GLY A 111 10.87 -8.24 -22.00
C GLY A 111 9.99 -8.99 -20.99
N LYS A 112 10.59 -9.58 -19.94
CA LYS A 112 9.85 -10.34 -18.89
C LYS A 112 9.22 -9.42 -17.85
N VAL A 113 9.84 -8.27 -17.61
CA VAL A 113 9.41 -7.22 -16.68
C VAL A 113 9.35 -5.91 -17.43
N LYS A 114 8.36 -5.06 -17.12
CA LYS A 114 8.19 -3.79 -17.82
C LYS A 114 8.85 -2.62 -17.08
N TYR A 115 8.81 -2.65 -15.77
CA TYR A 115 9.35 -1.60 -14.90
C TYR A 115 10.00 -2.21 -13.68
N LEU A 116 11.01 -1.52 -13.14
CA LEU A 116 11.62 -1.85 -11.85
C LEU A 116 11.11 -0.91 -10.75
N GLY A 117 10.95 -1.48 -9.55
CA GLY A 117 10.65 -0.76 -8.32
C GLY A 117 11.52 -1.23 -7.17
N LEU A 118 11.62 -0.40 -6.14
CA LEU A 118 12.26 -0.76 -4.88
C LEU A 118 11.22 -0.76 -3.75
N SER A 119 11.53 -1.46 -2.67
CA SER A 119 10.77 -1.38 -1.42
C SER A 119 11.70 -0.98 -0.29
N ASP A 120 11.26 0.00 0.52
CA ASP A 120 11.95 0.46 1.73
C ASP A 120 13.47 0.62 1.56
N CYS A 121 13.90 1.70 0.97
CA CYS A 121 15.31 2.00 0.76
C CYS A 121 15.68 3.41 1.26
N THR A 122 16.96 3.64 1.46
CA THR A 122 17.48 4.98 1.80
C THR A 122 17.49 5.88 0.55
N PRO A 123 17.52 7.23 0.72
CA PRO A 123 17.67 8.16 -0.41
C PRO A 123 18.90 7.85 -1.28
N SER A 124 20.02 7.50 -0.66
CA SER A 124 21.24 7.12 -1.36
C SER A 124 21.09 5.79 -2.09
N GLY A 125 20.40 4.80 -1.48
CA GLY A 125 20.10 3.52 -2.11
C GLY A 125 19.25 3.69 -3.36
N LEU A 126 18.21 4.54 -3.29
CA LEU A 126 17.34 4.87 -4.43
C LEU A 126 18.14 5.52 -5.57
N GLU A 127 18.98 6.49 -5.26
CA GLU A 127 19.81 7.19 -6.26
C GLU A 127 20.77 6.23 -6.96
N ARG A 128 21.50 5.42 -6.20
CA ARG A 128 22.44 4.42 -6.72
C ARG A 128 21.74 3.38 -7.60
N ALA A 129 20.58 2.90 -7.17
CA ALA A 129 19.76 1.98 -7.95
C ALA A 129 19.29 2.61 -9.28
N HIS A 130 18.76 3.84 -9.19
CA HIS A 130 18.24 4.57 -10.34
C HIS A 130 19.35 4.90 -11.38
N PHE A 131 20.58 5.07 -10.93
CA PHE A 131 21.74 5.27 -11.83
C PHE A 131 22.05 4.03 -12.67
N ILE A 132 21.82 2.82 -12.16
CA ILE A 132 22.04 1.57 -12.88
C ILE A 132 20.91 1.31 -13.89
N HIS A 133 19.68 1.47 -13.48
CA HIS A 133 18.49 1.34 -14.32
C HIS A 133 17.37 2.20 -13.77
N PRO A 134 16.56 2.87 -14.62
CA PRO A 134 15.45 3.69 -14.16
C PRO A 134 14.53 2.93 -13.22
N ILE A 135 14.37 3.43 -11.99
CA ILE A 135 13.39 2.95 -11.01
C ILE A 135 12.10 3.72 -11.22
N SER A 136 11.00 3.02 -11.43
CA SER A 136 9.70 3.63 -11.71
C SER A 136 8.86 3.84 -10.46
N ALA A 137 9.06 3.02 -9.42
CA ALA A 137 8.30 3.07 -8.18
C ALA A 137 9.16 2.78 -6.96
N LEU A 138 8.82 3.43 -5.86
CA LEU A 138 9.28 3.14 -4.51
C LEU A 138 8.09 2.75 -3.65
N GLN A 139 8.05 1.51 -3.18
CA GLN A 139 7.02 1.04 -2.26
C GLN A 139 7.50 1.23 -0.83
N ILE A 140 6.74 1.99 -0.04
CA ILE A 140 7.07 2.34 1.35
C ILE A 140 5.83 2.29 2.24
N GLU A 141 6.01 2.08 3.54
CA GLU A 141 4.93 2.31 4.48
C GLU A 141 4.58 3.79 4.48
N TYR A 142 3.31 4.10 4.18
CA TYR A 142 2.86 5.48 4.15
C TYR A 142 1.38 5.61 4.48
N SER A 143 1.11 6.36 5.52
CA SER A 143 -0.23 6.70 6.00
C SER A 143 -0.13 7.96 6.88
N PRO A 144 -1.24 8.54 7.35
CA PRO A 144 -1.16 9.57 8.39
C PRO A 144 -0.38 9.12 9.63
N LEU A 145 -0.47 7.84 10.00
CA LEU A 145 0.25 7.29 11.17
C LEU A 145 1.75 7.08 10.92
N PHE A 146 2.13 6.70 9.70
CA PHE A 146 3.53 6.42 9.32
C PHE A 146 3.90 7.24 8.10
N GLN A 147 4.67 8.30 8.30
CA GLN A 147 5.14 9.16 7.23
C GLN A 147 6.60 8.85 6.91
N ALA A 148 6.88 8.65 5.63
CA ALA A 148 8.25 8.44 5.17
C ALA A 148 9.10 9.71 5.36
N PRO A 149 10.42 9.58 5.56
CA PRO A 149 11.31 10.71 5.69
C PRO A 149 11.22 11.68 4.50
N ALA A 150 11.08 12.97 4.78
CA ALA A 150 10.91 14.02 3.76
C ALA A 150 12.03 14.02 2.70
N ASN A 151 13.28 13.72 3.11
CA ASN A 151 14.41 13.62 2.19
C ASN A 151 14.29 12.43 1.22
N LEU A 152 13.67 11.32 1.63
CA LEU A 152 13.40 10.19 0.75
C LEU A 152 12.31 10.54 -0.29
N LEU A 153 11.22 11.17 0.15
CA LEU A 153 10.16 11.63 -0.74
C LEU A 153 10.67 12.67 -1.73
N ALA A 154 11.49 13.63 -1.27
CA ALA A 154 12.12 14.64 -2.13
C ALA A 154 13.06 13.98 -3.17
N LYS A 155 13.84 12.97 -2.78
CA LYS A 155 14.71 12.23 -3.69
C LYS A 155 13.87 11.45 -4.72
N ALA A 156 12.85 10.73 -4.32
CA ALA A 156 11.95 10.02 -5.23
C ALA A 156 11.34 10.98 -6.26
N LYS A 157 10.80 12.10 -5.80
CA LYS A 157 10.23 13.15 -6.67
C LYS A 157 11.25 13.70 -7.66
N SER A 158 12.49 13.98 -7.22
CA SER A 158 13.55 14.51 -8.10
C SER A 158 13.96 13.54 -9.20
N LEU A 159 13.79 12.24 -8.98
CA LEU A 159 14.08 11.16 -9.94
C LEU A 159 12.84 10.74 -10.76
N GLY A 160 11.67 11.34 -10.52
CA GLY A 160 10.40 10.95 -11.16
C GLY A 160 9.85 9.61 -10.72
N VAL A 161 10.34 9.09 -9.57
CA VAL A 161 9.93 7.80 -8.98
C VAL A 161 8.58 7.97 -8.27
N LYS A 162 7.65 7.06 -8.54
CA LYS A 162 6.31 7.07 -7.94
C LYS A 162 6.33 6.41 -6.56
N ILE A 163 5.47 6.88 -5.66
CA ILE A 163 5.33 6.34 -4.29
C ILE A 163 4.15 5.38 -4.26
N ILE A 164 4.39 4.16 -3.84
CA ILE A 164 3.38 3.13 -3.62
C ILE A 164 3.23 2.93 -2.11
N ALA A 165 2.17 3.50 -1.54
CA ALA A 165 1.89 3.43 -0.12
C ALA A 165 1.35 2.05 0.27
N TYR A 166 2.16 1.22 0.96
CA TYR A 166 1.66 0.01 1.60
C TYR A 166 1.23 0.30 3.04
N SER A 167 0.44 -0.60 3.65
CA SER A 167 -0.24 -0.39 4.93
C SER A 167 -0.97 0.97 5.04
N PRO A 168 -1.64 1.45 3.98
CA PRO A 168 -2.17 2.81 3.92
C PRO A 168 -3.23 3.11 4.98
N LEU A 169 -3.82 2.06 5.57
CA LEU A 169 -4.81 2.15 6.65
C LEU A 169 -4.23 1.82 8.04
N GLY A 170 -2.89 1.86 8.20
CA GLY A 170 -2.24 1.47 9.45
C GLY A 170 -2.66 0.07 9.89
N ARG A 171 -2.61 -0.92 8.99
CA ARG A 171 -3.07 -2.30 9.22
C ARG A 171 -4.51 -2.39 9.72
N GLY A 172 -5.33 -1.41 9.38
CA GLY A 172 -6.76 -1.34 9.70
C GLY A 172 -7.12 -0.47 10.92
N ILE A 173 -6.16 -0.01 11.72
CA ILE A 173 -6.47 0.78 12.93
C ILE A 173 -7.05 2.17 12.56
N LEU A 174 -6.58 2.79 11.47
CA LEU A 174 -7.09 4.07 11.00
C LEU A 174 -8.51 4.02 10.42
N THR A 175 -9.10 2.83 10.31
CA THR A 175 -10.52 2.68 9.96
C THR A 175 -11.46 2.99 11.13
N GLY A 176 -10.92 3.09 12.37
CA GLY A 176 -11.69 3.27 13.59
C GLY A 176 -12.47 2.03 14.04
N GLN A 177 -12.27 0.87 13.39
CA GLN A 177 -12.91 -0.39 13.74
C GLN A 177 -12.14 -1.17 14.83
N ILE A 178 -10.85 -0.92 14.99
CA ILE A 178 -9.99 -1.53 16.01
C ILE A 178 -9.75 -0.46 17.07
N LYS A 179 -10.21 -0.69 18.27
CA LYS A 179 -10.12 0.28 19.40
C LYS A 179 -9.31 -0.25 20.57
N SER A 180 -9.08 -1.56 20.60
CA SER A 180 -8.28 -2.24 21.61
C SER A 180 -7.69 -3.54 21.06
N LEU A 181 -6.78 -4.16 21.80
CA LEU A 181 -6.27 -5.49 21.46
C LEU A 181 -7.38 -6.55 21.46
N ASP A 182 -8.46 -6.35 22.20
CA ASP A 182 -9.58 -7.31 22.29
C ASP A 182 -10.37 -7.39 20.99
N ASP A 183 -10.28 -6.38 20.12
CA ASP A 183 -10.88 -6.40 18.78
C ASP A 183 -10.10 -7.29 17.78
N LEU A 184 -8.92 -7.78 18.17
CA LEU A 184 -8.06 -8.65 17.36
C LEU A 184 -8.17 -10.09 17.83
N GLU A 185 -8.29 -11.03 16.87
CA GLU A 185 -8.31 -12.47 17.17
C GLU A 185 -7.03 -12.92 17.89
N GLU A 186 -7.13 -14.00 18.68
CA GLU A 186 -5.97 -14.65 19.28
C GLU A 186 -5.04 -15.16 18.16
N GLY A 187 -3.74 -14.80 18.24
CA GLY A 187 -2.77 -15.13 17.19
C GLY A 187 -2.73 -14.17 16.02
N ASP A 188 -3.53 -13.09 16.04
CA ASP A 188 -3.39 -12.02 15.02
C ASP A 188 -2.00 -11.39 15.12
N PHE A 189 -1.29 -11.33 13.99
CA PHE A 189 0.06 -10.77 13.90
C PHE A 189 0.15 -9.36 14.49
N ARG A 190 -0.91 -8.56 14.36
CA ARG A 190 -0.94 -7.18 14.88
C ARG A 190 -0.74 -7.08 16.38
N ARG A 191 -1.07 -8.15 17.14
CA ARG A 191 -0.79 -8.21 18.59
C ARG A 191 0.71 -8.22 18.93
N THR A 192 1.57 -8.50 17.96
CA THR A 192 3.04 -8.53 18.14
C THR A 192 3.73 -7.27 17.62
N VAL A 193 2.99 -6.36 17.02
CA VAL A 193 3.53 -5.16 16.39
C VAL A 193 3.57 -4.03 17.43
N PRO A 194 4.72 -3.35 17.62
CA PRO A 194 4.89 -2.32 18.67
C PRO A 194 3.84 -1.21 18.62
N GLU A 195 3.39 -0.84 17.44
CA GLU A 195 2.36 0.20 17.26
C GLU A 195 1.03 -0.17 17.91
N PHE A 196 0.75 -1.47 18.04
CA PHE A 196 -0.46 -1.99 18.70
C PHE A 196 -0.25 -2.27 20.18
N ALA A 197 0.87 -1.83 20.79
CA ALA A 197 1.02 -1.86 22.24
C ALA A 197 -0.09 -1.03 22.91
N GLU A 198 -0.59 -1.51 24.05
CA GLU A 198 -1.75 -0.92 24.73
C GLU A 198 -1.59 0.59 25.01
N GLU A 199 -0.40 1.02 25.34
CA GLU A 199 -0.03 2.43 25.59
C GLU A 199 -0.19 3.34 24.36
N ASN A 200 -0.16 2.79 23.15
CA ASN A 200 -0.28 3.55 21.92
C ASN A 200 -1.73 3.67 21.42
N PHE A 201 -2.62 2.77 21.86
CA PHE A 201 -4.00 2.74 21.37
C PHE A 201 -4.75 4.05 21.54
N GLN A 202 -4.59 4.73 22.69
CA GLN A 202 -5.28 6.00 22.93
C GLN A 202 -4.88 7.09 21.92
N LYS A 203 -3.58 7.16 21.58
CA LYS A 203 -3.07 8.14 20.60
C LYS A 203 -3.56 7.83 19.20
N ILE A 204 -3.48 6.55 18.81
CA ILE A 204 -3.84 6.13 17.44
C ILE A 204 -5.36 6.19 17.24
N THR A 205 -6.16 5.81 18.25
CA THR A 205 -7.61 5.92 18.16
C THR A 205 -8.06 7.38 18.12
N ALA A 206 -7.39 8.29 18.85
CA ALA A 206 -7.66 9.72 18.75
C ALA A 206 -7.39 10.26 17.33
N LEU A 207 -6.29 9.79 16.67
CA LEU A 207 -6.04 10.11 15.27
C LEU A 207 -7.15 9.57 14.35
N ALA A 208 -7.56 8.31 14.54
CA ALA A 208 -8.64 7.71 13.75
C ALA A 208 -9.97 8.46 13.94
N ASP A 209 -10.29 8.88 15.15
CA ASP A 209 -11.48 9.69 15.46
C ASP A 209 -11.41 11.07 14.77
N LYS A 210 -10.23 11.69 14.75
CA LYS A 210 -10.02 12.98 14.07
C LYS A 210 -10.21 12.84 12.56
N ILE A 211 -9.61 11.80 11.96
CA ILE A 211 -9.81 11.46 10.55
C ILE A 211 -11.30 11.22 10.26
N GLY A 212 -12.00 10.52 11.16
CA GLY A 212 -13.43 10.27 11.05
C GLY A 212 -14.27 11.56 11.14
N ALA A 213 -13.86 12.53 11.96
CA ALA A 213 -14.53 13.82 12.05
C ALA A 213 -14.42 14.62 10.74
N VAL A 214 -13.24 14.61 10.10
CA VAL A 214 -13.06 15.19 8.77
C VAL A 214 -13.91 14.44 7.74
N GLY A 215 -13.87 13.10 7.77
CA GLY A 215 -14.63 12.25 6.84
C GLY A 215 -16.14 12.52 6.86
N LYS A 216 -16.72 12.79 8.04
CA LYS A 216 -18.15 13.12 8.17
C LYS A 216 -18.57 14.31 7.32
N LYS A 217 -17.70 15.31 7.13
CA LYS A 217 -17.96 16.49 6.29
C LYS A 217 -18.15 16.09 4.82
N HIS A 218 -17.50 14.99 4.40
CA HIS A 218 -17.55 14.43 3.05
C HIS A 218 -18.47 13.21 2.92
N ARG A 219 -19.20 12.82 3.98
CA ARG A 219 -19.98 11.57 4.06
C ARG A 219 -19.12 10.33 3.81
N ALA A 220 -17.87 10.38 4.24
CA ALA A 220 -16.86 9.36 4.03
C ALA A 220 -16.53 8.63 5.33
N THR A 221 -16.10 7.38 5.21
CA THR A 221 -15.55 6.60 6.32
C THR A 221 -14.15 7.10 6.70
N PRO A 222 -13.66 6.81 7.92
CA PRO A 222 -12.27 7.11 8.28
C PRO A 222 -11.26 6.45 7.31
N GLY A 223 -11.52 5.22 6.88
CA GLY A 223 -10.67 4.51 5.91
C GLY A 223 -10.61 5.23 4.56
N GLN A 224 -11.75 5.66 4.03
CA GLN A 224 -11.80 6.46 2.80
C GLN A 224 -11.05 7.78 2.96
N THR A 225 -11.24 8.48 4.07
CA THR A 225 -10.59 9.76 4.35
C THR A 225 -9.06 9.58 4.44
N THR A 226 -8.61 8.50 5.06
CA THR A 226 -7.19 8.13 5.14
C THR A 226 -6.59 7.91 3.74
N LEU A 227 -7.25 7.16 2.89
CA LEU A 227 -6.78 6.93 1.51
C LEU A 227 -6.80 8.23 0.68
N ALA A 228 -7.84 9.06 0.83
CA ALA A 228 -7.91 10.37 0.18
C ALA A 228 -6.75 11.28 0.62
N TRP A 229 -6.39 11.26 1.92
CA TRP A 229 -5.24 12.01 2.44
C TRP A 229 -3.93 11.57 1.78
N ILE A 230 -3.73 10.28 1.50
CA ILE A 230 -2.54 9.79 0.78
C ILE A 230 -2.55 10.30 -0.66
N LEU A 231 -3.68 10.22 -1.34
CA LEU A 231 -3.77 10.60 -2.76
C LEU A 231 -3.57 12.09 -3.01
N VAL A 232 -3.88 12.94 -2.01
CA VAL A 232 -3.71 14.40 -2.13
C VAL A 232 -2.26 14.86 -1.90
N GLN A 233 -1.36 13.98 -1.44
CA GLN A 233 0.06 14.30 -1.27
C GLN A 233 0.75 14.61 -2.61
N GLY A 234 0.23 14.06 -3.72
CA GLY A 234 0.74 14.34 -5.06
C GLY A 234 0.24 13.32 -6.11
N ASP A 235 0.38 13.67 -7.38
CA ASP A 235 0.05 12.77 -8.49
C ASP A 235 1.06 11.61 -8.66
N ASP A 236 2.08 11.62 -7.85
CA ASP A 236 3.10 10.59 -7.75
C ASP A 236 2.78 9.54 -6.66
N PHE A 237 1.71 9.73 -5.87
CA PHE A 237 1.30 8.78 -4.84
C PHE A 237 0.22 7.83 -5.32
N PHE A 238 0.37 6.56 -4.95
CA PHE A 238 -0.61 5.48 -5.11
C PHE A 238 -0.82 4.80 -3.75
N ALA A 239 -2.02 4.32 -3.49
CA ALA A 239 -2.29 3.54 -2.28
C ALA A 239 -2.68 2.11 -2.65
N ILE A 240 -2.16 1.12 -1.93
CA ILE A 240 -2.46 -0.30 -2.15
C ILE A 240 -3.10 -0.94 -0.91
N PRO A 241 -4.32 -0.48 -0.49
CA PRO A 241 -5.02 -1.11 0.61
C PRO A 241 -5.29 -2.58 0.29
N GLY A 242 -5.04 -3.44 1.29
CA GLY A 242 -5.37 -4.86 1.23
C GLY A 242 -6.73 -5.15 1.87
N THR A 243 -7.43 -6.13 1.34
CA THR A 243 -8.60 -6.72 1.98
C THR A 243 -8.85 -8.14 1.52
N LYS A 244 -9.43 -8.98 2.38
CA LYS A 244 -9.98 -10.29 2.02
C LYS A 244 -11.51 -10.30 1.99
N LYS A 245 -12.16 -9.14 2.18
CA LYS A 245 -13.62 -9.02 2.23
C LYS A 245 -14.12 -8.14 1.10
N VAL A 246 -15.02 -8.68 0.29
CA VAL A 246 -15.69 -7.99 -0.83
C VAL A 246 -16.21 -6.61 -0.44
N LYS A 247 -16.82 -6.48 0.75
CA LYS A 247 -17.41 -5.23 1.22
C LYS A 247 -16.43 -4.05 1.31
N TYR A 248 -15.13 -4.31 1.49
CA TYR A 248 -14.11 -3.26 1.58
C TYR A 248 -13.44 -2.96 0.23
N MET A 249 -13.72 -3.77 -0.79
CA MET A 249 -13.12 -3.59 -2.12
C MET A 249 -13.98 -2.73 -3.05
N ASN A 250 -15.23 -2.51 -2.70
CA ASN A 250 -16.20 -1.77 -3.52
C ASN A 250 -16.09 -0.23 -3.35
N ASP A 251 -16.92 0.49 -4.11
CA ASP A 251 -16.96 1.96 -4.14
C ASP A 251 -17.35 2.60 -2.81
N SER A 252 -18.02 1.86 -1.92
CA SER A 252 -18.41 2.39 -0.61
C SER A 252 -17.28 2.38 0.41
N GLU A 253 -16.12 1.83 0.06
CA GLU A 253 -14.93 1.81 0.93
C GLU A 253 -13.67 2.19 0.14
N ASN A 254 -12.71 1.27 -0.06
CA ASN A 254 -11.37 1.61 -0.56
C ASN A 254 -11.40 2.36 -1.89
N VAL A 255 -12.18 1.88 -2.86
CA VAL A 255 -12.25 2.48 -4.20
C VAL A 255 -12.86 3.87 -4.17
N GLY A 256 -13.95 4.06 -3.40
CA GLY A 256 -14.65 5.34 -3.29
C GLY A 256 -13.82 6.47 -2.67
N ALA A 257 -12.70 6.17 -2.02
CA ALA A 257 -11.78 7.17 -1.48
C ALA A 257 -11.23 8.12 -2.56
N ALA A 258 -11.15 7.67 -3.80
CA ALA A 258 -10.62 8.45 -4.91
C ALA A 258 -11.50 9.65 -5.31
N ASP A 259 -12.78 9.63 -4.95
CA ASP A 259 -13.72 10.73 -5.23
C ASP A 259 -13.71 11.82 -4.16
N ILE A 260 -13.09 11.58 -3.01
CA ILE A 260 -13.05 12.52 -1.89
C ILE A 260 -12.02 13.61 -2.17
N LYS A 261 -12.45 14.87 -2.05
CA LYS A 261 -11.62 16.04 -2.23
C LYS A 261 -11.44 16.77 -0.90
N LEU A 262 -10.34 16.45 -0.21
CA LEU A 262 -9.97 17.14 1.03
C LEU A 262 -9.47 18.55 0.72
N THR A 263 -9.85 19.52 1.55
CA THR A 263 -9.29 20.87 1.47
C THR A 263 -7.88 20.93 2.05
N PRO A 264 -7.05 21.93 1.72
CA PRO A 264 -5.73 22.09 2.34
C PRO A 264 -5.78 22.16 3.87
N GLU A 265 -6.81 22.78 4.43
CA GLU A 265 -7.03 22.89 5.87
C GLU A 265 -7.31 21.53 6.49
N GLU A 266 -8.13 20.69 5.84
CA GLU A 266 -8.45 19.33 6.29
C GLU A 266 -7.22 18.42 6.21
N VAL A 267 -6.42 18.55 5.16
CA VAL A 267 -5.13 17.85 5.04
C VAL A 267 -4.19 18.25 6.18
N ALA A 268 -4.08 19.57 6.47
CA ALA A 268 -3.27 20.07 7.56
C ALA A 268 -3.80 19.60 8.94
N GLU A 269 -5.12 19.58 9.14
CA GLU A 269 -5.77 19.08 10.37
C GLU A 269 -5.41 17.61 10.63
N ILE A 270 -5.48 16.74 9.61
CA ILE A 270 -5.10 15.33 9.73
C ILE A 270 -3.60 15.19 9.98
N THR A 271 -2.77 15.94 9.25
CA THR A 271 -1.31 15.89 9.39
C THR A 271 -0.86 16.32 10.78
N GLN A 272 -1.46 17.36 11.35
CA GLN A 272 -1.18 17.80 12.70
C GLN A 272 -1.55 16.73 13.74
N ALA A 273 -2.76 16.14 13.62
CA ALA A 273 -3.19 15.07 14.50
C ALA A 273 -2.29 13.81 14.37
N ALA A 274 -1.76 13.54 13.18
CA ALA A 274 -0.81 12.47 12.95
C ALA A 274 0.52 12.71 13.69
N HIS A 275 1.08 13.92 13.63
CA HIS A 275 2.28 14.28 14.38
C HIS A 275 2.09 14.17 15.89
N GLU A 276 0.90 14.52 16.40
CA GLU A 276 0.57 14.38 17.81
C GLU A 276 0.48 12.91 18.24
N ALA A 277 -0.02 12.04 17.37
CA ALA A 277 -0.12 10.60 17.60
C ALA A 277 1.24 9.90 17.52
N ASP A 278 2.11 10.31 16.57
CA ASP A 278 3.43 9.73 16.30
C ASP A 278 4.46 10.01 17.41
N ALA A 279 4.20 11.01 18.27
CA ALA A 279 5.13 11.37 19.34
C ALA A 279 5.44 10.19 20.27
N GLY A 280 6.45 9.39 19.93
CA GLY A 280 6.98 8.27 20.72
C GLY A 280 6.49 6.87 20.32
N ILE A 281 5.84 6.72 19.17
CA ILE A 281 5.59 5.39 18.60
C ILE A 281 6.83 4.98 17.79
N PRO A 282 7.49 3.85 18.10
CA PRO A 282 8.65 3.40 17.32
C PRO A 282 8.21 3.08 15.88
N GLY A 283 8.59 3.92 14.93
CA GLY A 283 8.19 3.85 13.53
C GLY A 283 9.11 3.01 12.64
N ASP A 284 9.61 1.87 13.09
CA ASP A 284 10.37 1.00 12.19
C ASP A 284 10.16 -0.48 12.51
N MET A 285 9.15 -1.07 11.88
CA MET A 285 8.88 -2.52 11.99
C MET A 285 10.03 -3.37 11.44
N TYR A 286 11.00 -2.78 10.74
CA TYR A 286 12.03 -3.52 10.03
C TYR A 286 13.46 -3.02 10.29
N GLY A 287 13.67 -2.10 11.25
CA GLY A 287 15.00 -1.69 11.71
C GLY A 287 15.89 -1.10 10.61
N THR A 288 15.40 -0.10 9.89
CA THR A 288 16.17 0.62 8.86
C THR A 288 17.03 1.74 9.45
N GLY A 289 17.43 1.62 10.73
CA GLY A 289 18.35 2.54 11.39
C GLY A 289 19.76 2.51 10.83
#